data_f8488af315748a9d934aeb91de4fde1d
#
_entry.id   f8488af315748a9d934aeb91de4fde1d
#
_cell.length_a   1.000
_cell.length_b   1.000
_cell.length_c   1.000
_cell.angle_alpha   90.00
_cell.angle_beta   90.00
_cell.angle_gamma   90.00
#
_symmetry.space_group_name_H-M   'P 1'
#
loop_
_entity.id
_entity.type
_entity.pdbx_description
1 polymer ?
#
loop_
_entity_poly.entity_id
_entity_poly.type
_entity_poly.pdbx_seq_one_letter_code
_entity_poly.pdbx_strand_id
1 'polypeptide(L)'
;ENLKALLLQAPIKGKVVMGYDPGFRTGCKIAILDETGKFLENTAVYPTVPKKDIEGTKKKLKELIYKYNVDVISLGNGTASRESEEVIAEMISEIKEETGKEIAYVIVSEAGASVYSASELATKEYPDLDVTVRGAISIGRRLQDPLAELVKIDPKAIGVGQYQHDVTPKKLEESLAGVVEDSVNTVGVDLNIATPSLLTHISGINAAIAKNIVDYREEAGHFTSRKELLKVKRLGQKAYEQCAGFLRVAESKEPLDNTSVHPESYDAAKKLIGVLGYDNEALKNNKLGDIDEKAECYGISKLSKELEIGEMTLKDIIKELKKPGRDPREEMPKPILKTGIIEMKDLKPGMVLSGTVRNVSDFGAFVDIGVHQDGLVHKSQMANRFVKHPLDIVKVGDIVEVAVLEVDEKRKRISLTMKDVHK
;
A
#
# COMPACT_ATOMS: atom_id res chain seq x y z
N GLU A 1 4.95 2.55 -14.93
CA GLU A 1 3.58 2.65 -14.44
C GLU A 1 3.23 1.51 -13.48
N ASN A 2 3.33 0.23 -13.87
CA ASN A 2 2.93 -0.92 -13.05
C ASN A 2 3.64 -0.99 -11.69
N LEU A 3 4.97 -0.80 -11.65
CA LEU A 3 5.72 -0.77 -10.40
C LEU A 3 5.25 0.39 -9.50
N LYS A 4 5.04 1.58 -10.06
CA LYS A 4 4.56 2.74 -9.31
C LYS A 4 3.19 2.47 -8.70
N ALA A 5 2.28 1.84 -9.45
CA ALA A 5 0.95 1.46 -8.96
C ALA A 5 1.02 0.44 -7.80
N LEU A 6 1.95 -0.52 -7.86
CA LEU A 6 2.16 -1.49 -6.78
C LEU A 6 2.73 -0.81 -5.52
N LEU A 7 3.73 0.06 -5.67
CA LEU A 7 4.38 0.74 -4.54
C LEU A 7 3.45 1.74 -3.85
N LEU A 8 2.60 2.41 -4.61
CA LEU A 8 1.69 3.44 -4.10
C LEU A 8 0.29 2.92 -3.73
N GLN A 9 0.10 1.61 -3.63
CA GLN A 9 -1.15 1.06 -3.08
C GLN A 9 -1.43 1.58 -1.67
N ALA A 10 -2.71 1.82 -1.38
CA ALA A 10 -3.13 2.28 -0.06
C ALA A 10 -2.79 1.24 1.02
N PRO A 11 -2.06 1.62 2.09
CA PRO A 11 -1.73 0.74 3.19
C PRO A 11 -2.95 0.50 4.09
N ILE A 12 -3.00 -0.67 4.74
CA ILE A 12 -3.95 -0.95 5.83
C ILE A 12 -3.20 -0.85 7.15
N LYS A 13 -3.21 0.35 7.74
CA LYS A 13 -2.50 0.67 8.99
C LYS A 13 -3.31 0.28 10.23
N GLY A 14 -2.63 -0.01 11.34
CA GLY A 14 -3.24 -0.21 12.66
C GLY A 14 -4.13 -1.46 12.76
N LYS A 15 -3.82 -2.51 11.99
CA LYS A 15 -4.54 -3.78 11.97
C LYS A 15 -3.60 -4.94 12.28
N VAL A 16 -4.08 -5.88 13.08
CA VAL A 16 -3.43 -7.18 13.28
C VAL A 16 -3.69 -8.04 12.05
N VAL A 17 -2.63 -8.48 11.38
CA VAL A 17 -2.71 -9.17 10.09
C VAL A 17 -2.26 -10.62 10.22
N MET A 18 -3.03 -11.52 9.63
CA MET A 18 -2.61 -12.89 9.36
C MET A 18 -2.07 -12.99 7.93
N GLY A 19 -0.76 -13.10 7.74
CA GLY A 19 -0.15 -13.41 6.46
C GLY A 19 -0.34 -14.88 6.13
N TYR A 20 -0.84 -15.16 4.95
CA TYR A 20 -1.17 -16.52 4.48
C TYR A 20 -0.47 -16.78 3.16
N ASP A 21 0.54 -17.65 3.17
CA ASP A 21 1.28 -18.07 1.99
C ASP A 21 0.77 -19.46 1.54
N PRO A 22 -0.04 -19.53 0.47
CA PRO A 22 -0.69 -20.78 0.05
C PRO A 22 0.30 -21.75 -0.59
N GLY A 23 0.13 -23.05 -0.35
CA GLY A 23 0.98 -24.07 -0.94
C GLY A 23 0.40 -25.48 -0.84
N PHE A 24 0.61 -26.30 -1.88
CA PHE A 24 0.13 -27.69 -1.90
C PHE A 24 0.98 -28.65 -1.08
N ARG A 25 2.23 -28.86 -1.49
CA ARG A 25 3.07 -29.94 -0.97
C ARG A 25 3.54 -29.76 0.46
N THR A 26 3.97 -28.57 0.81
CA THR A 26 4.53 -28.25 2.12
C THR A 26 3.51 -27.65 3.08
N GLY A 27 2.25 -27.57 2.66
CA GLY A 27 1.19 -26.87 3.37
C GLY A 27 1.30 -25.36 3.25
N CYS A 28 0.23 -24.68 3.66
CA CYS A 28 0.18 -23.22 3.70
C CYS A 28 0.90 -22.71 4.95
N LYS A 29 1.67 -21.63 4.79
CA LYS A 29 2.39 -21.01 5.92
C LYS A 29 1.63 -19.78 6.39
N ILE A 30 1.51 -19.69 7.70
CA ILE A 30 0.76 -18.65 8.39
C ILE A 30 1.71 -17.87 9.26
N ALA A 31 1.64 -16.55 9.21
CA ALA A 31 2.37 -15.67 10.10
C ALA A 31 1.42 -14.60 10.67
N ILE A 32 1.46 -14.39 11.97
CA ILE A 32 0.69 -13.35 12.65
C ILE A 32 1.59 -12.14 12.86
N LEU A 33 1.09 -10.98 12.45
CA LEU A 33 1.75 -9.68 12.59
C LEU A 33 0.89 -8.76 13.43
N ASP A 34 1.50 -8.05 14.37
CA ASP A 34 0.80 -7.01 15.11
C ASP A 34 0.52 -5.77 14.23
N GLU A 35 -0.11 -4.77 14.81
CA GLU A 35 -0.49 -3.51 14.15
C GLU A 35 0.70 -2.73 13.57
N THR A 36 1.92 -3.02 14.04
CA THR A 36 3.17 -2.38 13.60
C THR A 36 3.95 -3.21 12.57
N GLY A 37 3.45 -4.41 12.24
CA GLY A 37 4.12 -5.36 11.35
C GLY A 37 5.17 -6.24 12.05
N LYS A 38 5.21 -6.25 13.40
CA LYS A 38 6.06 -7.13 14.17
C LYS A 38 5.51 -8.56 14.13
N PHE A 39 6.39 -9.51 13.85
CA PHE A 39 6.08 -10.93 13.87
C PHE A 39 5.79 -11.42 15.30
N LEU A 40 4.67 -12.15 15.47
CA LEU A 40 4.23 -12.70 16.76
C LEU A 40 4.32 -14.22 16.82
N GLU A 41 3.69 -14.91 15.84
CA GLU A 41 3.63 -16.39 15.82
C GLU A 41 3.50 -16.90 14.39
N ASN A 42 3.90 -18.13 14.15
CA ASN A 42 3.66 -18.82 12.89
C ASN A 42 3.13 -20.24 13.08
N THR A 43 2.50 -20.77 12.03
CA THR A 43 2.09 -22.17 11.95
C THR A 43 2.03 -22.62 10.49
N ALA A 44 1.85 -23.92 10.28
CA ALA A 44 1.53 -24.47 8.98
C ALA A 44 0.19 -25.19 9.04
N VAL A 45 -0.64 -25.03 7.99
CA VAL A 45 -1.94 -25.67 7.83
C VAL A 45 -2.02 -26.37 6.49
N TYR A 46 -2.91 -27.34 6.35
CA TYR A 46 -2.93 -28.24 5.19
C TYR A 46 -4.36 -28.40 4.61
N PRO A 47 -4.99 -27.32 4.14
CA PRO A 47 -6.35 -27.39 3.62
C PRO A 47 -6.45 -28.14 2.28
N THR A 48 -5.32 -28.29 1.58
CA THR A 48 -5.26 -28.82 0.22
C THR A 48 -4.64 -30.21 0.13
N VAL A 49 -4.76 -30.85 -1.04
CA VAL A 49 -4.09 -32.13 -1.30
C VAL A 49 -2.56 -31.99 -1.15
N PRO A 50 -1.83 -33.01 -0.70
CA PRO A 50 -2.29 -34.39 -0.48
C PRO A 50 -3.01 -34.61 0.86
N LYS A 51 -2.84 -33.75 1.86
CA LYS A 51 -3.35 -33.98 3.22
C LYS A 51 -4.82 -33.64 3.41
N LYS A 52 -5.30 -32.58 2.78
CA LYS A 52 -6.70 -32.09 2.75
C LYS A 52 -7.38 -32.06 4.15
N ASP A 53 -6.70 -31.50 5.13
CA ASP A 53 -7.21 -31.32 6.51
C ASP A 53 -7.88 -29.95 6.63
N ILE A 54 -9.13 -29.85 6.16
CA ILE A 54 -9.89 -28.60 6.16
C ILE A 54 -10.32 -28.25 7.59
N GLU A 55 -10.87 -29.20 8.34
CA GLU A 55 -11.35 -28.95 9.71
C GLU A 55 -10.22 -28.59 10.67
N GLY A 56 -9.09 -29.31 10.61
CA GLY A 56 -7.91 -28.97 11.41
C GLY A 56 -7.35 -27.58 11.04
N THR A 57 -7.42 -27.22 9.75
CA THR A 57 -7.03 -25.89 9.26
C THR A 57 -7.93 -24.81 9.85
N LYS A 58 -9.25 -24.92 9.72
CA LYS A 58 -10.22 -23.97 10.29
C LYS A 58 -10.03 -23.81 11.80
N LYS A 59 -9.92 -24.92 12.51
CA LYS A 59 -9.69 -24.92 13.97
C LYS A 59 -8.43 -24.14 14.34
N LYS A 60 -7.31 -24.41 13.66
CA LYS A 60 -6.02 -23.75 13.95
C LYS A 60 -6.03 -22.27 13.61
N LEU A 61 -6.64 -21.90 12.48
CA LEU A 61 -6.80 -20.49 12.11
C LEU A 61 -7.73 -19.73 13.07
N LYS A 62 -8.88 -20.31 13.47
CA LYS A 62 -9.77 -19.71 14.46
C LYS A 62 -9.04 -19.48 15.79
N GLU A 63 -8.26 -20.47 16.27
CA GLU A 63 -7.44 -20.34 17.48
C GLU A 63 -6.53 -19.10 17.43
N LEU A 64 -5.77 -18.93 16.32
CA LEU A 64 -4.89 -17.79 16.14
C LEU A 64 -5.65 -16.46 16.02
N ILE A 65 -6.78 -16.46 15.31
CA ILE A 65 -7.65 -15.28 15.15
C ILE A 65 -8.13 -14.77 16.50
N TYR A 66 -8.58 -15.67 17.37
CA TYR A 66 -9.07 -15.30 18.70
C TYR A 66 -7.92 -14.93 19.64
N LYS A 67 -6.79 -15.67 19.59
CA LYS A 67 -5.63 -15.41 20.45
C LYS A 67 -5.02 -14.03 20.22
N TYR A 68 -4.90 -13.60 18.96
CA TYR A 68 -4.24 -12.35 18.58
C TYR A 68 -5.21 -11.25 18.15
N ASN A 69 -6.50 -11.50 18.23
CA ASN A 69 -7.53 -10.58 17.76
C ASN A 69 -7.31 -10.12 16.31
N VAL A 70 -7.01 -11.07 15.41
CA VAL A 70 -6.75 -10.76 13.99
C VAL A 70 -7.92 -10.01 13.38
N ASP A 71 -7.61 -8.94 12.64
CA ASP A 71 -8.58 -8.09 11.94
C ASP A 71 -8.75 -8.52 10.48
N VAL A 72 -7.66 -8.90 9.82
CA VAL A 72 -7.64 -9.17 8.39
C VAL A 72 -6.65 -10.26 8.02
N ILE A 73 -7.00 -11.06 7.00
CA ILE A 73 -6.14 -12.10 6.44
C ILE A 73 -5.58 -11.60 5.11
N SER A 74 -4.26 -11.57 4.98
CA SER A 74 -3.54 -11.27 3.75
C SER A 74 -3.20 -12.59 3.04
N LEU A 75 -3.99 -12.96 2.02
CA LEU A 75 -3.84 -14.20 1.27
C LEU A 75 -2.99 -13.97 0.02
N GLY A 76 -1.87 -14.69 -0.10
CA GLY A 76 -1.07 -14.70 -1.31
C GLY A 76 -1.83 -15.24 -2.52
N ASN A 77 -1.55 -14.71 -3.71
CA ASN A 77 -2.25 -15.09 -4.95
C ASN A 77 -1.57 -16.22 -5.75
N GLY A 78 -0.69 -16.98 -5.14
CA GLY A 78 0.06 -18.04 -5.79
C GLY A 78 -0.66 -19.37 -5.89
N THR A 79 0.14 -20.42 -5.95
CA THR A 79 -0.35 -21.79 -6.07
C THR A 79 -1.20 -22.16 -4.85
N ALA A 80 -2.35 -22.81 -5.05
CA ALA A 80 -3.32 -23.17 -4.02
C ALA A 80 -4.09 -21.98 -3.37
N SER A 81 -4.01 -20.78 -3.96
CA SER A 81 -4.72 -19.59 -3.46
C SER A 81 -6.24 -19.77 -3.51
N ARG A 82 -6.78 -20.37 -4.56
CA ARG A 82 -8.24 -20.60 -4.71
C ARG A 82 -8.78 -21.53 -3.65
N GLU A 83 -8.16 -22.68 -3.47
CA GLU A 83 -8.57 -23.66 -2.47
C GLU A 83 -8.44 -23.11 -1.05
N SER A 84 -7.43 -22.29 -0.82
CA SER A 84 -7.25 -21.58 0.46
C SER A 84 -8.31 -20.51 0.67
N GLU A 85 -8.67 -19.77 -0.38
CA GLU A 85 -9.71 -18.73 -0.36
C GLU A 85 -11.07 -19.33 0.05
N GLU A 86 -11.45 -20.49 -0.52
CA GLU A 86 -12.69 -21.19 -0.17
C GLU A 86 -12.76 -21.51 1.32
N VAL A 87 -11.70 -22.10 1.87
CA VAL A 87 -11.63 -22.46 3.29
C VAL A 87 -11.64 -21.22 4.20
N ILE A 88 -10.93 -20.15 3.82
CA ILE A 88 -10.91 -18.90 4.57
C ILE A 88 -12.28 -18.24 4.59
N ALA A 89 -12.95 -18.15 3.46
CA ALA A 89 -14.24 -17.49 3.35
C ALA A 89 -15.33 -18.25 4.12
N GLU A 90 -15.34 -19.58 4.06
CA GLU A 90 -16.24 -20.42 4.83
C GLU A 90 -15.99 -20.23 6.33
N MET A 91 -14.73 -20.28 6.77
CA MET A 91 -14.34 -20.06 8.16
C MET A 91 -14.74 -18.66 8.67
N ILE A 92 -14.59 -17.62 7.88
CA ILE A 92 -14.97 -16.25 8.24
C ILE A 92 -16.50 -16.16 8.43
N SER A 93 -17.28 -16.81 7.57
CA SER A 93 -18.73 -16.87 7.69
C SER A 93 -19.15 -17.58 8.98
N GLU A 94 -18.52 -18.71 9.31
CA GLU A 94 -18.74 -19.43 10.57
C GLU A 94 -18.42 -18.55 11.79
N ILE A 95 -17.28 -17.83 11.79
CA ILE A 95 -16.90 -16.94 12.88
C ILE A 95 -17.94 -15.82 13.07
N LYS A 96 -18.45 -15.25 11.97
CA LYS A 96 -19.47 -14.21 12.02
C LYS A 96 -20.78 -14.76 12.60
N GLU A 97 -21.20 -15.95 12.22
CA GLU A 97 -22.41 -16.62 12.76
C GLU A 97 -22.24 -16.97 14.24
N GLU A 98 -21.07 -17.51 14.64
CA GLU A 98 -20.80 -17.97 16.00
C GLU A 98 -20.60 -16.81 17.00
N THR A 99 -19.96 -15.73 16.59
CA THR A 99 -19.48 -14.69 17.53
C THR A 99 -19.90 -13.26 17.18
N GLY A 100 -20.44 -13.04 15.98
CA GLY A 100 -20.70 -11.71 15.43
C GLY A 100 -19.44 -10.94 15.01
N LYS A 101 -18.24 -11.52 15.17
CA LYS A 101 -16.98 -10.87 14.79
C LYS A 101 -16.84 -10.84 13.28
N GLU A 102 -16.62 -9.64 12.73
CA GLU A 102 -16.35 -9.46 11.31
C GLU A 102 -14.83 -9.51 11.05
N ILE A 103 -14.43 -10.45 10.22
CA ILE A 103 -13.07 -10.59 9.72
C ILE A 103 -13.13 -10.48 8.21
N ALA A 104 -12.15 -9.81 7.63
CA ALA A 104 -12.02 -9.72 6.18
C ALA A 104 -10.76 -10.42 5.70
N TYR A 105 -10.70 -10.74 4.41
CA TYR A 105 -9.47 -11.14 3.76
C TYR A 105 -9.23 -10.31 2.49
N VAL A 106 -7.98 -10.23 2.10
CA VAL A 106 -7.52 -9.53 0.87
C VAL A 106 -6.58 -10.46 0.13
N ILE A 107 -6.77 -10.57 -1.18
CA ILE A 107 -5.81 -11.27 -2.03
C ILE A 107 -4.66 -10.32 -2.38
N VAL A 108 -3.45 -10.70 -2.01
CA VAL A 108 -2.23 -9.89 -2.16
C VAL A 108 -1.30 -10.56 -3.14
N SER A 109 -0.67 -9.77 -4.02
CA SER A 109 0.36 -10.29 -4.93
C SER A 109 1.57 -10.80 -4.15
N GLU A 110 1.96 -12.06 -4.37
CA GLU A 110 3.16 -12.65 -3.77
C GLU A 110 4.40 -12.51 -4.66
N ALA A 111 4.30 -11.78 -5.79
CA ALA A 111 5.43 -11.58 -6.70
C ALA A 111 6.68 -11.11 -5.97
N GLY A 112 7.80 -11.81 -6.16
CA GLY A 112 9.07 -11.55 -5.49
C GLY A 112 9.14 -11.93 -4.00
N ALA A 113 8.08 -12.46 -3.36
CA ALA A 113 8.13 -12.87 -1.95
C ALA A 113 9.14 -13.99 -1.70
N SER A 114 9.26 -14.93 -2.63
CA SER A 114 10.28 -15.99 -2.57
C SER A 114 11.71 -15.45 -2.70
N VAL A 115 11.92 -14.41 -3.51
CA VAL A 115 13.22 -13.74 -3.65
C VAL A 115 13.59 -13.04 -2.34
N TYR A 116 12.66 -12.29 -1.74
CA TYR A 116 12.88 -11.68 -0.44
C TYR A 116 13.19 -12.73 0.63
N SER A 117 12.35 -13.76 0.77
CA SER A 117 12.47 -14.76 1.83
C SER A 117 13.81 -15.50 1.83
N ALA A 118 14.42 -15.67 0.67
CA ALA A 118 15.74 -16.29 0.49
C ALA A 118 16.90 -15.28 0.55
N SER A 119 16.62 -13.97 0.68
CA SER A 119 17.65 -12.93 0.67
C SER A 119 18.46 -12.88 1.97
N GLU A 120 19.65 -12.30 1.88
CA GLU A 120 20.49 -12.00 3.06
C GLU A 120 19.77 -11.04 4.03
N LEU A 121 19.00 -10.09 3.50
CA LEU A 121 18.20 -9.16 4.29
C LEU A 121 17.17 -9.89 5.15
N ALA A 122 16.36 -10.78 4.55
CA ALA A 122 15.36 -11.55 5.27
C ALA A 122 16.00 -12.50 6.31
N THR A 123 17.19 -13.02 6.01
CA THR A 123 17.95 -13.84 6.94
C THR A 123 18.43 -13.03 8.15
N LYS A 124 18.82 -11.76 7.96
CA LYS A 124 19.18 -10.87 9.06
C LYS A 124 17.97 -10.40 9.86
N GLU A 125 16.83 -10.13 9.21
CA GLU A 125 15.59 -9.76 9.90
C GLU A 125 15.02 -10.92 10.73
N TYR A 126 15.14 -12.16 10.24
CA TYR A 126 14.57 -13.37 10.86
C TYR A 126 15.54 -14.55 10.78
N PRO A 127 16.64 -14.53 11.55
CA PRO A 127 17.67 -15.57 11.48
C PRO A 127 17.16 -16.97 11.87
N ASP A 128 16.21 -17.02 12.79
CA ASP A 128 15.69 -18.28 13.36
C ASP A 128 14.44 -18.82 12.65
N LEU A 129 13.94 -18.11 11.63
CA LEU A 129 12.74 -18.53 10.91
C LEU A 129 13.06 -19.18 9.57
N ASP A 130 12.28 -20.18 9.23
CA ASP A 130 12.32 -20.84 7.91
C ASP A 130 12.00 -19.87 6.78
N VAL A 131 12.60 -20.11 5.60
CA VAL A 131 12.39 -19.30 4.39
C VAL A 131 10.90 -19.16 4.05
N THR A 132 10.11 -20.21 4.21
CA THR A 132 8.68 -20.20 3.89
C THR A 132 7.87 -19.34 4.86
N VAL A 133 8.27 -19.30 6.14
CA VAL A 133 7.64 -18.42 7.14
C VAL A 133 7.93 -16.94 6.83
N ARG A 134 9.16 -16.64 6.40
CA ARG A 134 9.54 -15.29 5.96
C ARG A 134 8.69 -14.82 4.78
N GLY A 135 8.31 -15.74 3.87
CA GLY A 135 7.35 -15.48 2.78
C GLY A 135 5.99 -15.04 3.30
N ALA A 136 5.41 -15.77 4.23
CA ALA A 136 4.13 -15.43 4.85
C ALA A 136 4.17 -14.08 5.60
N ILE A 137 5.26 -13.77 6.29
CA ILE A 137 5.49 -12.45 6.91
C ILE A 137 5.47 -11.35 5.86
N SER A 138 6.19 -11.53 4.75
CA SER A 138 6.22 -10.56 3.65
C SER A 138 4.83 -10.31 3.06
N ILE A 139 4.05 -11.36 2.81
CA ILE A 139 2.67 -11.26 2.31
C ILE A 139 1.79 -10.46 3.28
N GLY A 140 1.91 -10.68 4.59
CA GLY A 140 1.18 -9.91 5.59
C GLY A 140 1.59 -8.43 5.62
N ARG A 141 2.90 -8.15 5.60
CA ARG A 141 3.43 -6.77 5.62
C ARG A 141 3.11 -5.98 4.36
N ARG A 142 3.01 -6.62 3.20
CA ARG A 142 2.57 -5.95 1.96
C ARG A 142 1.17 -5.37 2.06
N LEU A 143 0.31 -5.96 2.88
CA LEU A 143 -1.02 -5.41 3.14
C LEU A 143 -0.96 -4.22 4.09
N GLN A 144 -0.09 -4.28 5.11
CA GLN A 144 0.06 -3.21 6.09
C GLN A 144 0.76 -1.97 5.50
N ASP A 145 1.86 -2.16 4.79
CA ASP A 145 2.56 -1.11 4.03
C ASP A 145 3.27 -1.69 2.79
N PRO A 146 2.62 -1.64 1.62
CA PRO A 146 3.18 -2.15 0.37
C PRO A 146 4.54 -1.54 0.02
N LEU A 147 4.70 -0.23 0.18
CA LEU A 147 5.93 0.47 -0.14
C LEU A 147 7.09 0.00 0.73
N ALA A 148 6.91 0.00 2.05
CA ALA A 148 7.95 -0.37 3.00
C ALA A 148 8.43 -1.82 2.82
N GLU A 149 7.55 -2.71 2.38
CA GLU A 149 7.91 -4.11 2.14
C GLU A 149 8.50 -4.35 0.74
N LEU A 150 7.90 -3.76 -0.32
CA LEU A 150 8.33 -4.01 -1.70
C LEU A 150 9.69 -3.41 -2.03
N VAL A 151 10.11 -2.33 -1.36
CA VAL A 151 11.47 -1.76 -1.55
C VAL A 151 12.60 -2.68 -1.11
N LYS A 152 12.31 -3.73 -0.35
CA LYS A 152 13.28 -4.77 0.05
C LYS A 152 13.60 -5.77 -1.08
N ILE A 153 12.83 -5.72 -2.17
CA ILE A 153 12.89 -6.68 -3.27
C ILE A 153 13.45 -5.98 -4.50
N ASP A 154 14.36 -6.63 -5.22
CA ASP A 154 14.77 -6.14 -6.54
C ASP A 154 13.51 -5.97 -7.43
N PRO A 155 13.21 -4.76 -7.93
CA PRO A 155 12.02 -4.53 -8.72
C PRO A 155 11.91 -5.44 -9.96
N LYS A 156 13.02 -5.94 -10.48
CA LYS A 156 13.06 -6.91 -11.59
C LYS A 156 12.41 -8.24 -11.22
N ALA A 157 12.45 -8.62 -9.93
CA ALA A 157 11.84 -9.85 -9.42
C ALA A 157 10.32 -9.74 -9.18
N ILE A 158 9.74 -8.54 -9.24
CA ILE A 158 8.31 -8.31 -9.02
C ILE A 158 7.47 -8.58 -10.29
N GLY A 159 8.11 -8.74 -11.46
CA GLY A 159 7.39 -8.99 -12.71
C GLY A 159 6.61 -7.78 -13.22
N VAL A 160 7.28 -6.62 -13.31
CA VAL A 160 6.67 -5.32 -13.60
C VAL A 160 6.17 -5.12 -15.03
N GLY A 161 6.51 -6.01 -15.96
CA GLY A 161 6.06 -5.90 -17.35
C GLY A 161 6.21 -7.17 -18.16
N GLN A 162 5.26 -7.42 -19.07
CA GLN A 162 5.24 -8.56 -19.95
C GLN A 162 6.50 -8.63 -20.83
N TYR A 163 7.01 -7.48 -21.27
CA TYR A 163 8.16 -7.36 -22.17
C TYR A 163 9.45 -6.91 -21.46
N GLN A 164 9.55 -7.10 -20.13
CA GLN A 164 10.76 -6.68 -19.42
C GLN A 164 12.04 -7.37 -19.90
N HIS A 165 11.94 -8.58 -20.47
CA HIS A 165 13.09 -9.32 -21.03
C HIS A 165 13.53 -8.81 -22.40
N ASP A 166 12.71 -8.02 -23.09
CA ASP A 166 13.00 -7.45 -24.40
C ASP A 166 13.70 -6.08 -24.30
N VAL A 167 13.84 -5.56 -23.08
CA VAL A 167 14.50 -4.27 -22.80
C VAL A 167 15.94 -4.49 -22.35
N THR A 168 16.84 -3.57 -22.70
CA THR A 168 18.22 -3.60 -22.22
C THR A 168 18.25 -3.65 -20.67
N PRO A 169 18.84 -4.70 -20.05
CA PRO A 169 18.78 -4.91 -18.60
C PRO A 169 19.22 -3.70 -17.77
N LYS A 170 20.29 -3.01 -18.19
CA LYS A 170 20.79 -1.80 -17.51
C LYS A 170 19.79 -0.65 -17.53
N LYS A 171 19.16 -0.37 -18.68
CA LYS A 171 18.15 0.68 -18.80
C LYS A 171 16.89 0.36 -17.98
N LEU A 172 16.49 -0.92 -17.96
CA LEU A 172 15.38 -1.38 -17.12
C LEU A 172 15.70 -1.12 -15.64
N GLU A 173 16.89 -1.51 -15.19
CA GLU A 173 17.33 -1.34 -13.81
C GLU A 173 17.35 0.13 -13.40
N GLU A 174 17.95 1.01 -14.21
CA GLU A 174 17.98 2.46 -13.97
C GLU A 174 16.55 3.04 -13.89
N SER A 175 15.67 2.68 -14.82
CA SER A 175 14.28 3.13 -14.81
C SER A 175 13.50 2.64 -13.60
N LEU A 176 13.68 1.38 -13.20
CA LEU A 176 12.98 0.81 -12.05
C LEU A 176 13.48 1.42 -10.73
N ALA A 177 14.81 1.61 -10.60
CA ALA A 177 15.39 2.28 -9.45
C ALA A 177 14.85 3.71 -9.29
N GLY A 178 14.79 4.47 -10.40
CA GLY A 178 14.21 5.82 -10.39
C GLY A 178 12.74 5.85 -9.98
N VAL A 179 11.94 4.85 -10.39
CA VAL A 179 10.53 4.74 -9.95
C VAL A 179 10.42 4.45 -8.46
N VAL A 180 11.28 3.59 -7.91
CA VAL A 180 11.30 3.30 -6.46
C VAL A 180 11.66 4.57 -5.68
N GLU A 181 12.75 5.24 -6.05
CA GLU A 181 13.21 6.48 -5.42
C GLU A 181 12.11 7.57 -5.47
N ASP A 182 11.53 7.82 -6.65
CA ASP A 182 10.43 8.78 -6.83
C ASP A 182 9.22 8.44 -5.94
N SER A 183 8.84 7.17 -5.86
CA SER A 183 7.71 6.73 -5.04
C SER A 183 7.96 6.93 -3.55
N VAL A 184 9.16 6.57 -3.06
CA VAL A 184 9.54 6.75 -1.65
C VAL A 184 9.62 8.23 -1.28
N ASN A 185 10.23 9.05 -2.12
CA ASN A 185 10.33 10.49 -1.88
C ASN A 185 8.96 11.19 -1.95
N THR A 186 8.06 10.75 -2.84
CA THR A 186 6.69 11.27 -2.92
C THR A 186 5.87 10.99 -1.66
N VAL A 187 5.97 9.78 -1.11
CA VAL A 187 5.25 9.40 0.11
C VAL A 187 5.86 10.07 1.34
N GLY A 188 7.18 10.21 1.35
CA GLY A 188 7.94 10.62 2.54
C GLY A 188 8.07 9.49 3.56
N VAL A 189 9.01 9.62 4.46
CA VAL A 189 9.38 8.55 5.39
C VAL A 189 9.48 9.08 6.83
N ASP A 190 8.81 8.42 7.76
CA ASP A 190 8.94 8.72 9.18
C ASP A 190 10.26 8.17 9.73
N LEU A 191 11.09 9.06 10.29
CA LEU A 191 12.40 8.73 10.85
C LEU A 191 12.34 7.73 12.01
N ASN A 192 11.23 7.74 12.76
CA ASN A 192 11.10 6.93 13.97
C ASN A 192 10.69 5.48 13.71
N ILE A 193 10.18 5.18 12.51
CA ILE A 193 9.75 3.83 12.14
C ILE A 193 10.47 3.25 10.91
N ALA A 194 11.15 4.10 10.15
CA ALA A 194 11.80 3.72 8.90
C ALA A 194 12.84 2.60 9.08
N THR A 195 12.84 1.66 8.13
CA THR A 195 13.89 0.63 8.01
C THR A 195 15.10 1.17 7.23
N PRO A 196 16.31 0.60 7.43
CA PRO A 196 17.46 0.98 6.63
C PRO A 196 17.20 0.83 5.12
N SER A 197 16.51 -0.23 4.71
CA SER A 197 16.16 -0.47 3.30
C SER A 197 15.32 0.66 2.71
N LEU A 198 14.32 1.14 3.46
CA LEU A 198 13.48 2.25 3.01
C LEU A 198 14.26 3.56 2.93
N LEU A 199 15.09 3.84 3.93
CA LEU A 199 15.92 5.04 4.01
C LEU A 199 16.92 5.16 2.85
N THR A 200 17.45 4.04 2.34
CA THR A 200 18.41 4.08 1.22
C THR A 200 17.81 4.61 -0.09
N HIS A 201 16.50 4.67 -0.20
CA HIS A 201 15.81 5.25 -1.37
C HIS A 201 15.49 6.74 -1.22
N ILE A 202 15.85 7.35 -0.08
CA ILE A 202 15.73 8.79 0.12
C ILE A 202 16.92 9.49 -0.51
N SER A 203 16.66 10.57 -1.26
CA SER A 203 17.71 11.39 -1.86
C SER A 203 18.74 11.84 -0.82
N GLY A 204 20.03 11.68 -1.13
CA GLY A 204 21.13 12.03 -0.23
C GLY A 204 21.45 11.01 0.86
N ILE A 205 20.75 9.90 0.96
CA ILE A 205 20.97 8.83 1.95
C ILE A 205 21.54 7.58 1.27
N ASN A 206 22.76 7.20 1.62
CA ASN A 206 23.34 5.92 1.24
C ASN A 206 23.17 4.87 2.35
N ALA A 207 23.53 3.61 2.07
CA ALA A 207 23.39 2.50 3.02
C ALA A 207 24.09 2.75 4.38
N ALA A 208 25.24 3.42 4.39
CA ALA A 208 25.96 3.72 5.62
C ALA A 208 25.23 4.80 6.45
N ILE A 209 24.68 5.82 5.82
CA ILE A 209 23.90 6.87 6.47
C ILE A 209 22.57 6.27 6.97
N ALA A 210 21.88 5.46 6.17
CA ALA A 210 20.66 4.79 6.54
C ALA A 210 20.84 3.95 7.82
N LYS A 211 21.91 3.17 7.88
CA LYS A 211 22.26 2.41 9.09
C LYS A 211 22.51 3.33 10.28
N ASN A 212 23.32 4.39 10.11
CA ASN A 212 23.65 5.32 11.19
C ASN A 212 22.40 6.08 11.72
N ILE A 213 21.38 6.32 10.89
CA ILE A 213 20.10 6.91 11.33
C ILE A 213 19.39 5.95 12.30
N VAL A 214 19.35 4.66 11.95
CA VAL A 214 18.70 3.64 12.79
C VAL A 214 19.51 3.43 14.07
N ASP A 215 20.84 3.29 13.98
CA ASP A 215 21.73 3.17 15.14
C ASP A 215 21.55 4.38 16.09
N TYR A 216 21.51 5.60 15.56
CA TYR A 216 21.26 6.82 16.37
C TYR A 216 19.92 6.76 17.09
N ARG A 217 18.86 6.32 16.42
CA ARG A 217 17.52 6.15 17.03
C ARG A 217 17.51 5.11 18.15
N GLU A 218 18.25 4.03 17.99
CA GLU A 218 18.36 2.97 18.99
C GLU A 218 19.17 3.42 20.20
N GLU A 219 20.22 4.25 20.01
CA GLU A 219 21.11 4.72 21.07
C GLU A 219 20.56 5.97 21.79
N ALA A 220 20.07 6.96 21.06
CA ALA A 220 19.66 8.26 21.57
C ALA A 220 18.14 8.38 21.80
N GLY A 221 17.35 7.41 21.37
CA GLY A 221 15.90 7.44 21.38
C GLY A 221 15.29 8.06 20.10
N HIS A 222 13.97 8.24 20.11
CA HIS A 222 13.24 8.78 18.98
C HIS A 222 13.71 10.18 18.60
N PHE A 223 13.76 10.45 17.30
CA PHE A 223 13.97 11.81 16.79
C PHE A 223 12.81 12.71 17.24
N THR A 224 13.15 13.85 17.79
CA THR A 224 12.19 14.89 18.20
C THR A 224 12.17 16.08 17.26
N SER A 225 13.08 16.15 16.31
CA SER A 225 13.12 17.15 15.24
C SER A 225 13.95 16.68 14.04
N ARG A 226 13.68 17.23 12.87
CA ARG A 226 14.51 17.01 11.66
C ARG A 226 15.96 17.49 11.85
N LYS A 227 16.19 18.52 12.64
CA LYS A 227 17.55 19.06 12.90
C LYS A 227 18.46 18.04 13.59
N GLU A 228 17.90 17.06 14.28
CA GLU A 228 18.70 16.00 14.91
C GLU A 228 19.40 15.09 13.92
N LEU A 229 18.95 15.06 12.67
CA LEU A 229 19.69 14.38 11.59
C LEU A 229 21.13 14.87 11.46
N LEU A 230 21.42 16.13 11.74
CA LEU A 230 22.79 16.67 11.74
C LEU A 230 23.69 16.07 12.82
N LYS A 231 23.14 15.39 13.81
CA LYS A 231 23.89 14.65 14.85
C LYS A 231 24.24 13.23 14.39
N VAL A 232 23.62 12.76 13.31
CA VAL A 232 23.83 11.41 12.78
C VAL A 232 25.19 11.32 12.11
N LYS A 233 25.97 10.31 12.45
CA LYS A 233 27.31 10.06 11.91
C LYS A 233 27.27 9.96 10.37
N ARG A 234 28.18 10.69 9.71
CA ARG A 234 28.31 10.78 8.24
C ARG A 234 27.18 11.52 7.51
N LEU A 235 26.16 12.04 8.21
CA LEU A 235 25.13 12.88 7.62
C LEU A 235 25.56 14.34 7.80
N GLY A 236 26.26 14.89 6.79
CA GLY A 236 26.68 16.29 6.79
C GLY A 236 25.60 17.22 6.24
N GLN A 237 25.90 18.53 6.25
CA GLN A 237 24.96 19.59 5.82
C GLN A 237 24.39 19.33 4.42
N LYS A 238 25.21 18.95 3.45
CA LYS A 238 24.76 18.68 2.08
C LYS A 238 23.77 17.51 1.99
N ALA A 239 24.02 16.41 2.72
CA ALA A 239 23.09 15.29 2.77
C ALA A 239 21.77 15.68 3.48
N TYR A 240 21.86 16.48 4.54
CA TYR A 240 20.68 17.03 5.23
C TYR A 240 19.80 17.86 4.28
N GLU A 241 20.40 18.80 3.52
CA GLU A 241 19.69 19.62 2.53
C GLU A 241 19.01 18.77 1.44
N GLN A 242 19.58 17.62 1.08
CA GLN A 242 18.97 16.73 0.09
C GLN A 242 17.85 15.88 0.65
N CYS A 243 17.93 15.42 1.91
CA CYS A 243 16.99 14.44 2.45
C CYS A 243 15.88 15.03 3.33
N ALA A 244 16.10 16.20 3.93
CA ALA A 244 15.23 16.72 5.00
C ALA A 244 13.76 16.90 4.59
N GLY A 245 13.49 17.29 3.34
CA GLY A 245 12.12 17.43 2.83
C GLY A 245 11.34 16.12 2.73
N PHE A 246 12.02 14.97 2.65
CA PHE A 246 11.43 13.65 2.48
C PHE A 246 11.32 12.87 3.79
N LEU A 247 11.96 13.36 4.86
CA LEU A 247 11.97 12.71 6.17
C LEU A 247 11.04 13.45 7.12
N ARG A 248 10.20 12.73 7.82
CA ARG A 248 9.17 13.25 8.71
C ARG A 248 9.43 12.87 10.15
N VAL A 249 9.02 13.75 11.08
CA VAL A 249 9.02 13.50 12.53
C VAL A 249 7.64 13.89 13.06
N ALA A 250 6.76 12.89 13.21
CA ALA A 250 5.36 13.12 13.57
C ALA A 250 5.18 13.80 14.93
N GLU A 251 6.05 13.48 15.89
CA GLU A 251 5.99 13.98 17.27
C GLU A 251 6.86 15.22 17.52
N SER A 252 7.32 15.89 16.44
CA SER A 252 8.16 17.08 16.58
C SER A 252 7.40 18.26 17.22
N LYS A 253 8.13 19.05 18.01
CA LYS A 253 7.64 20.34 18.50
C LYS A 253 7.46 21.37 17.38
N GLU A 254 8.20 21.21 16.29
CA GLU A 254 8.05 21.98 15.06
C GLU A 254 7.07 21.26 14.13
N PRO A 255 5.82 21.73 13.97
CA PRO A 255 4.80 21.01 13.18
C PRO A 255 5.19 20.83 11.73
N LEU A 256 6.04 21.71 11.16
CA LEU A 256 6.53 21.61 9.79
C LEU A 256 7.44 20.38 9.57
N ASP A 257 8.03 19.83 10.64
CA ASP A 257 8.82 18.59 10.56
C ASP A 257 7.97 17.36 10.18
N ASN A 258 6.65 17.44 10.32
CA ASN A 258 5.73 16.39 9.86
C ASN A 258 5.11 16.71 8.49
N THR A 259 5.72 17.56 7.69
CA THR A 259 5.25 17.94 6.35
C THR A 259 6.32 17.67 5.31
N SER A 260 6.03 17.80 4.02
CA SER A 260 7.04 17.80 2.96
C SER A 260 7.69 19.18 2.73
N VAL A 261 7.29 20.20 3.50
CA VAL A 261 7.93 21.51 3.43
C VAL A 261 9.40 21.38 3.82
N HIS A 262 10.28 21.85 2.93
CA HIS A 262 11.71 21.81 3.19
C HIS A 262 12.10 22.79 4.31
N PRO A 263 13.06 22.47 5.21
CA PRO A 263 13.46 23.36 6.30
C PRO A 263 13.86 24.78 5.87
N GLU A 264 14.43 24.95 4.68
CA GLU A 264 14.75 26.28 4.12
C GLU A 264 13.52 27.15 3.87
N SER A 265 12.35 26.53 3.69
CA SER A 265 11.08 27.22 3.46
C SER A 265 10.24 27.42 4.72
N TYR A 266 10.72 27.05 5.91
CA TYR A 266 9.96 27.17 7.15
C TYR A 266 9.59 28.61 7.47
N ASP A 267 10.52 29.54 7.29
CA ASP A 267 10.25 30.97 7.56
C ASP A 267 9.18 31.51 6.59
N ALA A 268 9.24 31.13 5.32
CA ALA A 268 8.23 31.51 4.34
C ALA A 268 6.86 30.90 4.66
N ALA A 269 6.80 29.62 5.09
CA ALA A 269 5.58 28.95 5.49
C ALA A 269 4.96 29.60 6.73
N LYS A 270 5.75 29.94 7.74
CA LYS A 270 5.29 30.64 8.94
C LYS A 270 4.78 32.06 8.65
N LYS A 271 5.50 32.81 7.81
CA LYS A 271 5.05 34.12 7.34
C LYS A 271 3.73 34.02 6.57
N LEU A 272 3.58 33.03 5.68
CA LEU A 272 2.34 32.77 4.94
C LEU A 272 1.15 32.59 5.87
N ILE A 273 1.29 31.74 6.89
CA ILE A 273 0.25 31.47 7.92
C ILE A 273 -0.16 32.79 8.58
N GLY A 274 0.81 33.62 8.97
CA GLY A 274 0.55 34.92 9.60
C GLY A 274 -0.14 35.92 8.65
N VAL A 275 0.33 36.06 7.40
CA VAL A 275 -0.24 36.97 6.39
C VAL A 275 -1.68 36.63 6.07
N LEU A 276 -2.02 35.32 6.06
CA LEU A 276 -3.38 34.85 5.82
C LEU A 276 -4.29 34.88 7.07
N GLY A 277 -3.79 35.42 8.19
CA GLY A 277 -4.58 35.69 9.40
C GLY A 277 -4.85 34.48 10.28
N TYR A 278 -4.03 33.43 10.17
CA TYR A 278 -4.08 32.30 11.09
C TYR A 278 -3.23 32.53 12.33
N ASP A 279 -3.63 31.90 13.44
CA ASP A 279 -2.85 31.90 14.67
C ASP A 279 -1.66 30.90 14.61
N ASN A 280 -0.73 31.03 15.54
CA ASN A 280 0.46 30.17 15.62
C ASN A 280 0.14 28.70 15.94
N GLU A 281 -1.08 28.42 16.40
CA GLU A 281 -1.54 27.07 16.75
C GLU A 281 -2.33 26.41 15.62
N ALA A 282 -2.66 27.17 14.55
CA ALA A 282 -3.50 26.68 13.46
C ALA A 282 -2.90 25.44 12.76
N LEU A 283 -1.57 25.44 12.57
CA LEU A 283 -0.87 24.30 11.96
C LEU A 283 -0.91 23.06 12.86
N LYS A 284 -0.64 23.21 14.16
CA LYS A 284 -0.70 22.12 15.14
C LYS A 284 -2.08 21.50 15.28
N ASN A 285 -3.11 22.34 15.14
CA ASN A 285 -4.50 21.94 15.31
C ASN A 285 -5.20 21.58 14.00
N ASN A 286 -4.46 21.43 12.87
CA ASN A 286 -4.99 21.14 11.54
C ASN A 286 -6.13 22.08 11.10
N LYS A 287 -6.04 23.39 11.44
CA LYS A 287 -7.05 24.41 11.13
C LYS A 287 -6.74 25.22 9.87
N LEU A 288 -6.00 24.64 8.92
CA LEU A 288 -5.57 25.29 7.68
C LEU A 288 -6.32 24.75 6.44
N GLY A 289 -7.51 24.17 6.63
CA GLY A 289 -8.26 23.51 5.55
C GLY A 289 -8.69 24.45 4.41
N ASP A 290 -8.85 25.76 4.69
CA ASP A 290 -9.26 26.82 3.76
C ASP A 290 -8.07 27.71 3.28
N ILE A 291 -6.83 27.29 3.54
CA ILE A 291 -5.63 28.09 3.25
C ILE A 291 -5.47 28.40 1.74
N ASP A 292 -5.84 27.48 0.88
CA ASP A 292 -5.82 27.68 -0.57
C ASP A 292 -6.81 28.77 -1.02
N GLU A 293 -8.04 28.75 -0.52
CA GLU A 293 -9.05 29.76 -0.83
C GLU A 293 -8.60 31.15 -0.37
N LYS A 294 -8.05 31.26 0.86
CA LYS A 294 -7.52 32.51 1.37
C LYS A 294 -6.30 33.01 0.58
N ALA A 295 -5.43 32.09 0.17
CA ALA A 295 -4.26 32.45 -0.63
C ALA A 295 -4.66 32.94 -2.03
N GLU A 296 -5.68 32.34 -2.64
CA GLU A 296 -6.23 32.79 -3.91
C GLU A 296 -6.89 34.16 -3.78
N CYS A 297 -7.70 34.39 -2.74
CA CYS A 297 -8.30 35.69 -2.46
C CYS A 297 -7.26 36.80 -2.21
N TYR A 298 -6.14 36.49 -1.56
CA TYR A 298 -5.04 37.44 -1.34
C TYR A 298 -4.26 37.72 -2.62
N GLY A 299 -4.15 36.73 -3.49
CA GLY A 299 -3.44 36.74 -4.76
C GLY A 299 -2.08 36.05 -4.69
N ILE A 300 -1.95 34.91 -5.38
CA ILE A 300 -0.73 34.08 -5.38
C ILE A 300 0.52 34.88 -5.79
N SER A 301 0.45 35.68 -6.86
CA SER A 301 1.59 36.49 -7.33
C SER A 301 2.00 37.58 -6.32
N LYS A 302 1.06 38.11 -5.53
CA LYS A 302 1.33 39.09 -4.48
C LYS A 302 2.02 38.41 -3.30
N LEU A 303 1.50 37.25 -2.85
CA LEU A 303 2.11 36.43 -1.79
C LEU A 303 3.52 35.97 -2.16
N SER A 304 3.74 35.52 -3.38
CA SER A 304 5.05 35.09 -3.89
C SER A 304 6.10 36.21 -3.77
N LYS A 305 5.74 37.44 -4.13
CA LYS A 305 6.63 38.61 -4.00
C LYS A 305 6.88 38.98 -2.55
N GLU A 306 5.85 38.99 -1.72
CA GLU A 306 5.93 39.35 -0.30
C GLU A 306 6.74 38.34 0.51
N LEU A 307 6.65 37.07 0.18
CA LEU A 307 7.36 35.97 0.83
C LEU A 307 8.75 35.70 0.19
N GLU A 308 9.09 36.37 -0.88
CA GLU A 308 10.34 36.20 -1.64
C GLU A 308 10.59 34.75 -2.11
N ILE A 309 9.51 34.03 -2.50
CA ILE A 309 9.58 32.67 -3.01
C ILE A 309 8.86 32.54 -4.35
N GLY A 310 9.23 31.53 -5.15
CA GLY A 310 8.57 31.25 -6.43
C GLY A 310 7.10 30.83 -6.27
N GLU A 311 6.25 31.17 -7.22
CA GLU A 311 4.82 30.80 -7.19
C GLU A 311 4.60 29.29 -7.12
N MET A 312 5.46 28.47 -7.76
CA MET A 312 5.35 27.01 -7.65
C MET A 312 5.64 26.54 -6.24
N THR A 313 6.74 26.99 -5.66
CA THR A 313 7.09 26.67 -4.26
C THR A 313 5.99 27.12 -3.28
N LEU A 314 5.41 28.30 -3.51
CA LEU A 314 4.27 28.77 -2.71
C LEU A 314 3.06 27.84 -2.79
N LYS A 315 2.70 27.39 -4.00
CA LYS A 315 1.59 26.45 -4.20
C LYS A 315 1.83 25.10 -3.53
N ASP A 316 3.07 24.61 -3.58
CA ASP A 316 3.45 23.37 -2.91
C ASP A 316 3.36 23.50 -1.38
N ILE A 317 3.84 24.62 -0.83
CA ILE A 317 3.70 24.92 0.60
C ILE A 317 2.23 24.99 1.02
N ILE A 318 1.37 25.70 0.27
CA ILE A 318 -0.07 25.80 0.53
C ILE A 318 -0.71 24.41 0.54
N LYS A 319 -0.40 23.57 -0.45
CA LYS A 319 -0.93 22.21 -0.56
C LYS A 319 -0.55 21.36 0.65
N GLU A 320 0.70 21.47 1.11
CA GLU A 320 1.18 20.73 2.29
C GLU A 320 0.56 21.25 3.59
N LEU A 321 0.44 22.57 3.74
CA LEU A 321 -0.16 23.17 4.92
C LEU A 321 -1.67 22.90 5.06
N LYS A 322 -2.36 22.69 3.93
CA LYS A 322 -3.79 22.34 3.92
C LYS A 322 -4.05 20.99 4.58
N LYS A 323 -3.13 20.03 4.40
CA LYS A 323 -3.21 18.67 4.98
C LYS A 323 -1.82 18.23 5.44
N PRO A 324 -1.31 18.74 6.56
CA PRO A 324 0.04 18.40 7.03
C PRO A 324 0.15 16.91 7.37
N GLY A 325 1.29 16.32 7.04
CA GLY A 325 1.56 14.91 7.32
C GLY A 325 0.77 13.90 6.48
N ARG A 326 0.09 14.36 5.43
CA ARG A 326 -0.70 13.51 4.54
C ARG A 326 0.15 12.45 3.87
N ASP A 327 -0.34 11.23 3.91
CA ASP A 327 0.14 10.14 3.05
C ASP A 327 -0.63 10.19 1.73
N PRO A 328 0.02 10.47 0.58
CA PRO A 328 -0.67 10.57 -0.71
C PRO A 328 -1.38 9.26 -1.12
N ARG A 329 -1.00 8.14 -0.52
CA ARG A 329 -1.63 6.84 -0.76
C ARG A 329 -3.02 6.70 -0.12
N GLU A 330 -3.39 7.57 0.83
CA GLU A 330 -4.72 7.56 1.45
C GLU A 330 -5.86 7.92 0.48
N GLU A 331 -5.53 8.62 -0.61
CA GLU A 331 -6.46 8.95 -1.69
C GLU A 331 -6.50 7.87 -2.79
N MET A 332 -5.62 6.89 -2.75
CA MET A 332 -5.63 5.77 -3.68
C MET A 332 -6.75 4.78 -3.31
N PRO A 333 -7.26 4.02 -4.28
CA PRO A 333 -8.25 2.99 -4.01
C PRO A 333 -7.75 2.02 -2.93
N LYS A 334 -8.57 1.84 -1.89
CA LYS A 334 -8.24 0.90 -0.82
C LYS A 334 -8.38 -0.54 -1.31
N PRO A 335 -7.57 -1.48 -0.81
CA PRO A 335 -7.75 -2.89 -1.12
C PRO A 335 -9.18 -3.35 -0.80
N ILE A 336 -9.74 -4.19 -1.67
CA ILE A 336 -11.10 -4.72 -1.48
C ILE A 336 -11.05 -5.74 -0.35
N LEU A 337 -11.74 -5.41 0.76
CA LEU A 337 -11.91 -6.29 1.90
C LEU A 337 -13.07 -7.26 1.60
N LYS A 338 -12.75 -8.55 1.41
CA LYS A 338 -13.73 -9.60 1.19
C LYS A 338 -14.17 -10.18 2.55
N THR A 339 -15.48 -10.26 2.79
CA THR A 339 -16.07 -10.81 4.03
C THR A 339 -16.78 -12.15 3.82
N GLY A 340 -16.60 -12.74 2.67
CA GLY A 340 -17.17 -14.03 2.28
C GLY A 340 -17.10 -14.23 0.77
N ILE A 341 -17.45 -15.42 0.31
CA ILE A 341 -17.64 -15.71 -1.11
C ILE A 341 -19.07 -15.36 -1.47
N ILE A 342 -19.25 -14.49 -2.46
CA ILE A 342 -20.55 -14.32 -3.12
C ILE A 342 -20.64 -15.46 -4.14
N GLU A 343 -21.62 -16.34 -3.99
CA GLU A 343 -21.85 -17.37 -4.98
C GLU A 343 -22.56 -16.78 -6.21
N MET A 344 -22.34 -17.40 -7.38
CA MET A 344 -22.95 -16.94 -8.62
C MET A 344 -24.49 -16.86 -8.54
N LYS A 345 -25.11 -17.77 -7.77
CA LYS A 345 -26.56 -17.80 -7.50
C LYS A 345 -27.06 -16.59 -6.70
N ASP A 346 -26.17 -15.93 -5.96
CA ASP A 346 -26.52 -14.77 -5.12
C ASP A 346 -26.52 -13.47 -5.91
N LEU A 347 -25.91 -13.49 -7.11
CA LEU A 347 -25.84 -12.33 -7.99
C LEU A 347 -27.19 -12.05 -8.63
N LYS A 348 -27.64 -10.80 -8.52
CA LYS A 348 -28.88 -10.34 -9.15
C LYS A 348 -28.56 -9.23 -10.16
N PRO A 349 -29.25 -9.22 -11.31
CA PRO A 349 -29.16 -8.08 -12.23
C PRO A 349 -29.42 -6.76 -11.52
N GLY A 350 -28.59 -5.76 -11.79
CA GLY A 350 -28.62 -4.44 -11.13
C GLY A 350 -27.82 -4.37 -9.83
N MET A 351 -27.26 -5.46 -9.32
CA MET A 351 -26.41 -5.45 -8.12
C MET A 351 -25.09 -4.75 -8.42
N VAL A 352 -24.76 -3.72 -7.63
CA VAL A 352 -23.50 -2.96 -7.75
C VAL A 352 -22.46 -3.57 -6.85
N LEU A 353 -21.29 -3.83 -7.40
CA LEU A 353 -20.16 -4.47 -6.72
C LEU A 353 -18.86 -3.75 -7.10
N SER A 354 -17.94 -3.67 -6.15
CA SER A 354 -16.56 -3.30 -6.45
C SER A 354 -15.79 -4.53 -6.91
N GLY A 355 -15.01 -4.39 -7.98
CA GLY A 355 -14.20 -5.48 -8.51
C GLY A 355 -12.82 -5.02 -8.92
N THR A 356 -11.89 -5.97 -9.02
CA THR A 356 -10.52 -5.73 -9.48
C THR A 356 -10.37 -6.21 -10.92
N VAL A 357 -9.85 -5.37 -11.80
CA VAL A 357 -9.56 -5.74 -13.20
C VAL A 357 -8.41 -6.76 -13.23
N ARG A 358 -8.71 -7.98 -13.66
CA ARG A 358 -7.75 -9.09 -13.76
C ARG A 358 -7.06 -9.17 -15.11
N ASN A 359 -7.81 -8.89 -16.17
CA ASN A 359 -7.29 -8.93 -17.53
C ASN A 359 -8.04 -7.95 -18.42
N VAL A 360 -7.36 -7.39 -19.41
CA VAL A 360 -7.93 -6.49 -20.43
C VAL A 360 -7.63 -7.04 -21.81
N SER A 361 -8.66 -7.23 -22.60
CA SER A 361 -8.63 -7.72 -23.99
C SER A 361 -9.23 -6.69 -24.95
N ASP A 362 -9.10 -6.91 -26.27
CA ASP A 362 -9.64 -5.99 -27.29
C ASP A 362 -11.15 -5.84 -27.27
N PHE A 363 -11.87 -6.78 -26.67
CA PHE A 363 -13.34 -6.76 -26.60
C PHE A 363 -13.87 -6.35 -25.23
N GLY A 364 -13.04 -6.21 -24.19
CA GLY A 364 -13.46 -5.81 -22.86
C GLY A 364 -12.49 -6.12 -21.74
N ALA A 365 -12.92 -5.97 -20.50
CA ALA A 365 -12.16 -6.26 -19.30
C ALA A 365 -12.80 -7.38 -18.48
N PHE A 366 -11.97 -8.25 -17.93
CA PHE A 366 -12.37 -9.26 -16.95
C PHE A 366 -12.16 -8.71 -15.56
N VAL A 367 -13.21 -8.74 -14.75
CA VAL A 367 -13.25 -8.14 -13.42
C VAL A 367 -13.59 -9.19 -12.39
N ASP A 368 -12.72 -9.36 -11.40
CA ASP A 368 -12.98 -10.17 -10.21
C ASP A 368 -13.88 -9.38 -9.26
N ILE A 369 -15.12 -9.83 -9.11
CA ILE A 369 -16.14 -9.25 -8.22
C ILE A 369 -16.33 -10.04 -6.93
N GLY A 370 -15.39 -10.93 -6.60
CA GLY A 370 -15.46 -11.77 -5.40
C GLY A 370 -16.26 -13.07 -5.56
N VAL A 371 -16.59 -13.43 -6.81
CA VAL A 371 -17.20 -14.71 -7.20
C VAL A 371 -16.12 -15.60 -7.82
N HIS A 372 -16.26 -16.92 -7.81
CA HIS A 372 -15.30 -17.86 -8.39
C HIS A 372 -15.04 -17.68 -9.90
N GLN A 373 -15.85 -16.86 -10.57
CA GLN A 373 -15.77 -16.57 -11.99
C GLN A 373 -15.65 -15.07 -12.21
N ASP A 374 -14.64 -14.65 -12.98
CA ASP A 374 -14.50 -13.26 -13.39
C ASP A 374 -15.69 -12.86 -14.27
N GLY A 375 -16.23 -11.68 -13.99
CA GLY A 375 -17.24 -11.07 -14.84
C GLY A 375 -16.63 -10.33 -16.01
N LEU A 376 -17.30 -10.32 -17.15
CA LEU A 376 -16.88 -9.59 -18.35
C LEU A 376 -17.61 -8.25 -18.44
N VAL A 377 -16.85 -7.16 -18.47
CA VAL A 377 -17.30 -5.85 -18.92
C VAL A 377 -16.94 -5.72 -20.40
N HIS A 378 -17.91 -5.92 -21.30
CA HIS A 378 -17.67 -5.73 -22.73
C HIS A 378 -17.35 -4.25 -23.02
N LYS A 379 -16.51 -3.95 -24.04
CA LYS A 379 -16.10 -2.58 -24.36
C LYS A 379 -17.26 -1.59 -24.55
N SER A 380 -18.41 -2.06 -25.03
CA SER A 380 -19.63 -1.24 -25.13
C SER A 380 -20.27 -0.90 -23.79
N GLN A 381 -19.87 -1.55 -22.71
CA GLN A 381 -20.38 -1.38 -21.35
C GLN A 381 -19.39 -0.69 -20.41
N MET A 382 -18.21 -0.26 -20.92
CA MET A 382 -17.17 0.37 -20.09
C MET A 382 -17.38 1.87 -19.84
N ALA A 383 -18.00 2.57 -20.79
CA ALA A 383 -18.26 4.01 -20.66
C ALA A 383 -19.47 4.43 -21.52
N ASN A 384 -20.07 5.58 -21.20
CA ASN A 384 -21.19 6.19 -21.96
C ASN A 384 -20.75 6.83 -23.29
N ARG A 385 -19.50 6.57 -23.72
CA ARG A 385 -18.93 7.01 -25.01
C ARG A 385 -18.39 5.81 -25.76
N PHE A 386 -18.12 6.00 -27.05
CA PHE A 386 -17.48 4.94 -27.84
C PHE A 386 -16.06 4.65 -27.33
N VAL A 387 -15.81 3.40 -26.97
CA VAL A 387 -14.50 2.92 -26.49
C VAL A 387 -13.84 2.13 -27.62
N LYS A 388 -12.75 2.68 -28.15
CA LYS A 388 -11.96 2.03 -29.21
C LYS A 388 -11.08 0.94 -28.62
N HIS A 389 -10.34 1.28 -27.56
CA HIS A 389 -9.44 0.35 -26.87
C HIS A 389 -9.81 0.30 -25.38
N PRO A 390 -10.13 -0.86 -24.82
CA PRO A 390 -10.44 -1.01 -23.39
C PRO A 390 -9.35 -0.50 -22.44
N LEU A 391 -8.07 -0.60 -22.83
CA LEU A 391 -6.93 -0.05 -22.08
C LEU A 391 -6.93 1.48 -21.92
N ASP A 392 -7.73 2.21 -22.72
CA ASP A 392 -7.92 3.66 -22.56
C ASP A 392 -8.84 4.00 -21.38
N ILE A 393 -9.56 2.99 -20.86
CA ILE A 393 -10.54 3.16 -19.78
C ILE A 393 -10.06 2.52 -18.49
N VAL A 394 -9.53 1.27 -18.55
CA VAL A 394 -9.08 0.52 -17.38
C VAL A 394 -7.77 -0.21 -17.66
N LYS A 395 -7.02 -0.46 -16.58
CA LYS A 395 -5.78 -1.23 -16.59
C LYS A 395 -5.91 -2.43 -15.64
N VAL A 396 -5.07 -3.44 -15.85
CA VAL A 396 -4.97 -4.58 -14.93
C VAL A 396 -4.57 -4.08 -13.53
N GLY A 397 -5.33 -4.49 -12.52
CA GLY A 397 -5.16 -4.06 -11.13
C GLY A 397 -6.04 -2.88 -10.72
N ASP A 398 -6.73 -2.21 -11.66
CA ASP A 398 -7.67 -1.14 -11.31
C ASP A 398 -8.84 -1.70 -10.51
N ILE A 399 -9.28 -0.93 -9.51
CA ILE A 399 -10.52 -1.17 -8.78
C ILE A 399 -11.62 -0.38 -9.46
N VAL A 400 -12.66 -1.09 -9.89
CA VAL A 400 -13.79 -0.50 -10.63
C VAL A 400 -15.12 -0.87 -9.96
N GLU A 401 -16.08 0.03 -9.99
CA GLU A 401 -17.46 -0.30 -9.66
C GLU A 401 -18.20 -0.79 -10.90
N VAL A 402 -18.87 -1.92 -10.73
CA VAL A 402 -19.60 -2.60 -11.81
C VAL A 402 -20.99 -2.99 -11.34
N ALA A 403 -21.95 -2.96 -12.23
CA ALA A 403 -23.28 -3.52 -12.00
C ALA A 403 -23.44 -4.84 -12.78
N VAL A 404 -24.09 -5.81 -12.18
CA VAL A 404 -24.40 -7.08 -12.81
C VAL A 404 -25.51 -6.86 -13.85
N LEU A 405 -25.25 -7.22 -15.10
CA LEU A 405 -26.22 -7.20 -16.18
C LEU A 405 -26.97 -8.52 -16.28
N GLU A 406 -26.21 -9.61 -16.34
CA GLU A 406 -26.74 -10.95 -16.57
C GLU A 406 -25.84 -12.00 -15.94
N VAL A 407 -26.43 -13.06 -15.41
CA VAL A 407 -25.72 -14.23 -14.86
C VAL A 407 -26.22 -15.48 -15.58
N ASP A 408 -25.33 -16.14 -16.32
CA ASP A 408 -25.59 -17.45 -16.93
C ASP A 408 -24.87 -18.54 -16.12
N GLU A 409 -25.56 -19.12 -15.16
CA GLU A 409 -25.03 -20.19 -14.30
C GLU A 409 -24.61 -21.44 -15.09
N LYS A 410 -25.34 -21.78 -16.16
CA LYS A 410 -25.04 -22.97 -16.97
C LYS A 410 -23.73 -22.84 -17.73
N ARG A 411 -23.45 -21.65 -18.26
CA ARG A 411 -22.22 -21.33 -19.00
C ARG A 411 -21.13 -20.73 -18.10
N LYS A 412 -21.42 -20.54 -16.82
CA LYS A 412 -20.54 -19.87 -15.86
C LYS A 412 -20.05 -18.51 -16.39
N ARG A 413 -20.97 -17.69 -16.86
CA ARG A 413 -20.67 -16.37 -17.40
C ARG A 413 -21.42 -15.28 -16.62
N ILE A 414 -20.72 -14.20 -16.33
CA ILE A 414 -21.26 -13.01 -15.66
C ILE A 414 -20.98 -11.83 -16.58
N SER A 415 -22.02 -11.14 -17.01
CA SER A 415 -21.94 -9.92 -17.78
C SER A 415 -22.09 -8.72 -16.86
N LEU A 416 -21.16 -7.77 -16.97
CA LEU A 416 -21.06 -6.60 -16.13
C LEU A 416 -21.11 -5.31 -16.94
N THR A 417 -21.49 -4.20 -16.32
CA THR A 417 -21.41 -2.85 -16.86
C THR A 417 -20.75 -1.89 -15.89
N MET A 418 -20.01 -0.94 -16.41
CA MET A 418 -19.49 0.23 -15.69
C MET A 418 -20.32 1.49 -15.95
N LYS A 419 -21.38 1.38 -16.78
CA LYS A 419 -22.24 2.51 -17.13
C LYS A 419 -23.27 2.75 -16.04
N ASP A 420 -23.47 4.03 -15.71
CA ASP A 420 -24.54 4.49 -14.80
C ASP A 420 -24.57 3.80 -13.42
N VAL A 421 -23.40 3.37 -12.94
CA VAL A 421 -23.27 2.65 -11.65
C VAL A 421 -23.56 3.58 -10.45
N HIS A 422 -23.48 4.90 -10.65
CA HIS A 422 -23.70 5.93 -9.62
C HIS A 422 -25.06 6.64 -9.70
N LYS A 423 -26.06 6.05 -10.37
CA LYS A 423 -27.40 6.64 -10.40
C LYS A 423 -28.32 6.09 -9.35
#